data_eedd964ed799110b3d13bd07837b7527
#
_entry.id   eedd964ed799110b3d13bd07837b7527
#
_cell.length_a   1.000
_cell.length_b   1.000
_cell.length_c   1.000
_cell.angle_alpha   90.00
_cell.angle_beta   90.00
_cell.angle_gamma   90.00
#
_symmetry.space_group_name_H-M   'P 1'
#
loop_
_entity.id
_entity.type
_entity.pdbx_description
1 polymer ?
#
loop_
_entity_poly.entity_id
_entity_poly.type
_entity_poly.pdbx_seq_one_letter_code
_entity_poly.pdbx_strand_id
1 'polypeptide(L)'
;MEHLPFYIRLIFILSTIFSVWMLYKASNYSKSLILIILSWLALQAIVGLSGFYTVTTTIPPRFALLVFPPVVLIAVLFFTRKDILDSFNVKILTLLHVVRIPVEIGLYWLFMHRVIPGIMTFDGRNFDILCGLTAPLVYYFESIKNVLSRKILIAWNILCLLSLANIVSTAVLSAPFPIQQFAFDQPNIALLYFPFVWLP
;
A
#
# COMPACT_ATOMS: atom_id res chain seq x y z
N MET A 1 20.76 3.64 -2.74
CA MET A 1 19.92 3.57 -1.52
C MET A 1 20.62 4.09 -0.25
N GLU A 2 21.95 4.05 -0.20
CA GLU A 2 22.71 4.54 0.98
C GLU A 2 22.60 6.06 1.20
N HIS A 3 22.42 6.83 0.13
CA HIS A 3 22.28 8.29 0.20
C HIS A 3 20.86 8.80 0.53
N LEU A 4 19.88 7.90 0.73
CA LEU A 4 18.54 8.32 1.08
C LEU A 4 18.51 8.84 2.53
N PRO A 5 17.94 10.04 2.76
CA PRO A 5 17.73 10.55 4.10
C PRO A 5 16.91 9.59 4.98
N PHE A 6 17.29 9.49 6.24
CA PHE A 6 16.65 8.58 7.18
C PHE A 6 15.14 8.84 7.35
N TYR A 7 14.71 10.10 7.29
CA TYR A 7 13.29 10.46 7.44
C TYR A 7 12.38 9.84 6.38
N ILE A 8 12.91 9.56 5.16
CA ILE A 8 12.13 8.91 4.10
C ILE A 8 11.85 7.45 4.49
N ARG A 9 12.83 6.74 5.02
CA ARG A 9 12.63 5.38 5.52
C ARG A 9 11.69 5.37 6.71
N LEU A 10 11.85 6.34 7.60
CA LEU A 10 11.04 6.46 8.82
C LEU A 10 9.56 6.67 8.51
N ILE A 11 9.20 7.52 7.54
CA ILE A 11 7.79 7.75 7.19
C ILE A 11 7.11 6.47 6.71
N PHE A 12 7.80 5.63 5.91
CA PHE A 12 7.25 4.34 5.46
C PHE A 12 7.08 3.36 6.62
N ILE A 13 8.07 3.26 7.52
CA ILE A 13 7.97 2.40 8.71
C ILE A 13 6.81 2.84 9.59
N LEU A 14 6.69 4.13 9.88
CA LEU A 14 5.61 4.67 10.72
C LEU A 14 4.23 4.48 10.05
N SER A 15 4.14 4.69 8.74
CA SER A 15 2.91 4.44 7.99
C SER A 15 2.49 2.98 8.03
N THR A 16 3.45 2.05 7.93
CA THR A 16 3.17 0.61 8.06
C THR A 16 2.71 0.26 9.47
N ILE A 17 3.39 0.74 10.51
CA ILE A 17 3.00 0.50 11.92
C ILE A 17 1.59 1.06 12.16
N PHE A 18 1.30 2.26 11.69
CA PHE A 18 -0.02 2.87 11.81
C PHE A 18 -1.10 2.07 11.09
N SER A 19 -0.81 1.58 9.87
CA SER A 19 -1.73 0.72 9.09
C SER A 19 -2.05 -0.57 9.83
N VAL A 20 -1.03 -1.24 10.36
CA VAL A 20 -1.18 -2.48 11.12
C VAL A 20 -2.03 -2.25 12.38
N TRP A 21 -1.76 -1.16 13.10
CA TRP A 21 -2.53 -0.79 14.28
C TRP A 21 -4.00 -0.51 13.96
N MET A 22 -4.28 0.23 12.89
CA MET A 22 -5.64 0.51 12.43
C MET A 22 -6.37 -0.75 11.99
N LEU A 23 -5.71 -1.65 11.24
CA LEU A 23 -6.27 -2.94 10.84
C LEU A 23 -6.57 -3.82 12.06
N TYR A 24 -5.69 -3.85 13.05
CA TYR A 24 -5.92 -4.58 14.30
C TYR A 24 -7.16 -4.06 15.04
N LYS A 25 -7.34 -2.73 15.12
CA LYS A 25 -8.55 -2.12 15.67
C LYS A 25 -9.78 -2.42 14.81
N ALA A 26 -9.66 -2.33 13.49
CA ALA A 26 -10.77 -2.59 12.57
C ALA A 26 -11.26 -4.05 12.64
N SER A 27 -10.36 -5.01 12.90
CA SER A 27 -10.67 -6.43 13.05
C SER A 27 -11.17 -6.81 14.46
N ASN A 28 -11.60 -5.86 15.27
CA ASN A 28 -12.00 -6.09 16.66
C ASN A 28 -10.90 -6.80 17.49
N TYR A 29 -9.66 -6.37 17.31
CA TYR A 29 -8.47 -6.88 18.02
C TYR A 29 -8.20 -8.38 17.78
N SER A 30 -8.41 -8.85 16.55
CA SER A 30 -8.17 -10.24 16.17
C SER A 30 -6.69 -10.61 16.29
N LYS A 31 -6.34 -11.47 17.26
CA LYS A 31 -4.97 -11.96 17.50
C LYS A 31 -4.44 -12.77 16.31
N SER A 32 -5.29 -13.56 15.66
CA SER A 32 -4.89 -14.35 14.48
C SER A 32 -4.52 -13.44 13.31
N LEU A 33 -5.31 -12.40 13.05
CA LEU A 33 -5.03 -11.46 11.96
C LEU A 33 -3.70 -10.72 12.19
N ILE A 34 -3.50 -10.18 13.39
CA ILE A 34 -2.27 -9.44 13.69
C ILE A 34 -1.04 -10.34 13.60
N LEU A 35 -1.13 -11.61 14.04
CA LEU A 35 -0.04 -12.56 13.94
C LEU A 35 0.32 -12.86 12.47
N ILE A 36 -0.68 -13.05 11.61
CA ILE A 36 -0.47 -13.27 10.17
C ILE A 36 0.23 -12.05 9.54
N ILE A 37 -0.26 -10.85 9.83
CA ILE A 37 0.32 -9.60 9.29
C ILE A 37 1.76 -9.42 9.77
N LEU A 38 2.03 -9.57 11.07
CA LEU A 38 3.38 -9.40 11.61
C LEU A 38 4.33 -10.48 11.09
N SER A 39 3.89 -11.73 10.96
CA SER A 39 4.71 -12.80 10.36
C SER A 39 5.04 -12.49 8.91
N TRP A 40 4.08 -11.97 8.14
CA TRP A 40 4.30 -11.55 6.76
C TRP A 40 5.29 -10.39 6.66
N LEU A 41 5.11 -9.34 7.47
CA LEU A 41 6.03 -8.19 7.51
C LEU A 41 7.44 -8.59 7.91
N ALA A 42 7.59 -9.48 8.91
CA ALA A 42 8.88 -10.00 9.33
C ALA A 42 9.55 -10.80 8.20
N LEU A 43 8.80 -11.68 7.51
CA LEU A 43 9.29 -12.42 6.35
C LEU A 43 9.77 -11.47 5.25
N GLN A 44 8.96 -10.47 4.90
CA GLN A 44 9.31 -9.50 3.86
C GLN A 44 10.52 -8.62 4.25
N ALA A 45 10.66 -8.27 5.52
CA ALA A 45 11.84 -7.57 6.02
C ALA A 45 13.11 -8.42 5.86
N ILE A 46 13.08 -9.70 6.26
CA ILE A 46 14.20 -10.63 6.13
C ILE A 46 14.58 -10.79 4.66
N VAL A 47 13.61 -11.06 3.79
CA VAL A 47 13.82 -11.25 2.36
C VAL A 47 14.31 -9.96 1.68
N GLY A 48 13.76 -8.80 2.05
CA GLY A 48 14.19 -7.49 1.53
C GLY A 48 15.61 -7.13 1.95
N LEU A 49 15.97 -7.40 3.21
CA LEU A 49 17.34 -7.16 3.72
C LEU A 49 18.38 -8.12 3.14
N SER A 50 17.98 -9.34 2.77
CA SER A 50 18.89 -10.31 2.14
C SER A 50 19.30 -9.93 0.71
N GLY A 51 18.71 -8.89 0.12
CA GLY A 51 18.93 -8.52 -1.28
C GLY A 51 18.24 -9.44 -2.29
N PHE A 52 17.36 -10.35 -1.87
CA PHE A 52 16.68 -11.30 -2.77
C PHE A 52 15.96 -10.60 -3.92
N TYR A 53 15.32 -9.44 -3.66
CA TYR A 53 14.57 -8.69 -4.66
C TYR A 53 15.46 -7.89 -5.63
N THR A 54 16.74 -7.68 -5.33
CA THR A 54 17.65 -6.91 -6.20
C THR A 54 18.05 -7.66 -7.47
N VAL A 55 17.77 -8.96 -7.56
CA VAL A 55 17.99 -9.75 -8.78
C VAL A 55 16.84 -9.51 -9.75
N THR A 56 17.11 -8.73 -10.79
CA THR A 56 16.08 -8.22 -11.72
C THR A 56 15.96 -9.02 -13.03
N THR A 57 16.83 -10.02 -13.26
CA THR A 57 16.91 -10.77 -14.53
C THR A 57 16.05 -12.04 -14.58
N THR A 58 15.36 -12.40 -13.48
CA THR A 58 14.60 -13.65 -13.41
C THR A 58 13.19 -13.52 -13.98
N ILE A 59 12.67 -14.59 -14.59
CA ILE A 59 11.29 -14.74 -15.02
C ILE A 59 10.72 -16.02 -14.37
N PRO A 60 9.67 -15.95 -13.53
CA PRO A 60 8.96 -14.74 -13.09
C PRO A 60 9.85 -13.82 -12.23
N PRO A 61 9.55 -12.50 -12.22
CA PRO A 61 10.30 -11.54 -11.40
C PRO A 61 10.18 -11.89 -9.91
N ARG A 62 11.30 -11.81 -9.16
CA ARG A 62 11.30 -12.18 -7.73
C ARG A 62 10.35 -11.33 -6.87
N PHE A 63 10.12 -10.07 -7.23
CA PHE A 63 9.16 -9.22 -6.52
C PHE A 63 7.70 -9.72 -6.64
N ALA A 64 7.40 -10.64 -7.55
CA ALA A 64 6.09 -11.28 -7.61
C ALA A 64 5.71 -11.94 -6.27
N LEU A 65 6.70 -12.43 -5.50
CA LEU A 65 6.51 -12.93 -4.14
C LEU A 65 6.08 -11.84 -3.13
N LEU A 66 6.27 -10.57 -3.47
CA LEU A 66 5.81 -9.46 -2.64
C LEU A 66 4.31 -9.19 -2.85
N VAL A 67 3.86 -9.22 -4.10
CA VAL A 67 2.52 -8.78 -4.51
C VAL A 67 1.50 -9.93 -4.54
N PHE A 68 1.87 -11.09 -5.13
CA PHE A 68 0.93 -12.18 -5.35
C PHE A 68 0.36 -12.81 -4.08
N PRO A 69 1.16 -13.19 -3.07
CA PRO A 69 0.62 -13.88 -1.90
C PRO A 69 -0.41 -13.06 -1.12
N PRO A 70 -0.22 -11.76 -0.83
CA PRO A 70 -1.26 -10.94 -0.20
C PRO A 70 -2.54 -10.84 -1.03
N VAL A 71 -2.41 -10.64 -2.35
CA VAL A 71 -3.58 -10.55 -3.25
C VAL A 71 -4.35 -11.87 -3.25
N VAL A 72 -3.67 -13.01 -3.36
CA VAL A 72 -4.30 -14.34 -3.29
C VAL A 72 -4.96 -14.56 -1.94
N LEU A 73 -4.28 -14.21 -0.84
CA LEU A 73 -4.83 -14.33 0.51
C LEU A 73 -6.11 -13.51 0.67
N ILE A 74 -6.10 -12.25 0.23
CA ILE A 74 -7.28 -11.38 0.27
C ILE A 74 -8.41 -11.97 -0.57
N ALA A 75 -8.13 -12.45 -1.78
CA ALA A 75 -9.12 -13.08 -2.64
C ALA A 75 -9.71 -14.34 -1.97
N VAL A 76 -8.87 -15.22 -1.43
CA VAL A 76 -9.34 -16.42 -0.70
C VAL A 76 -10.23 -16.03 0.48
N LEU A 77 -9.82 -15.07 1.30
CA LEU A 77 -10.64 -14.58 2.43
C LEU A 77 -11.97 -14.03 1.97
N PHE A 78 -11.98 -13.28 0.87
CA PHE A 78 -13.19 -12.68 0.32
C PHE A 78 -14.22 -13.73 -0.14
N PHE A 79 -13.76 -14.83 -0.74
CA PHE A 79 -14.66 -15.87 -1.25
C PHE A 79 -15.01 -16.95 -0.23
N THR A 80 -14.13 -17.23 0.76
CA THR A 80 -14.30 -18.36 1.66
C THR A 80 -14.67 -17.99 3.10
N ARG A 81 -14.35 -16.76 3.55
CA ARG A 81 -14.47 -16.34 4.95
C ARG A 81 -15.19 -15.01 5.10
N LYS A 82 -16.41 -14.94 4.58
CA LYS A 82 -17.26 -13.73 4.70
C LYS A 82 -17.51 -13.32 6.15
N ASP A 83 -17.60 -14.30 7.06
CA ASP A 83 -17.70 -14.09 8.50
C ASP A 83 -16.58 -13.18 9.05
N ILE A 84 -15.36 -13.35 8.58
CA ILE A 84 -14.23 -12.49 8.97
C ILE A 84 -14.40 -11.07 8.41
N LEU A 85 -14.80 -10.97 7.14
CA LEU A 85 -14.98 -9.67 6.48
C LEU A 85 -16.13 -8.87 7.14
N ASP A 86 -17.23 -9.52 7.48
CA ASP A 86 -18.37 -8.89 8.12
C ASP A 86 -18.07 -8.43 9.56
N SER A 87 -17.01 -8.97 10.17
CA SER A 87 -16.59 -8.58 11.51
C SER A 87 -15.81 -7.25 11.55
N PHE A 88 -15.33 -6.76 10.38
CA PHE A 88 -14.53 -5.54 10.32
C PHE A 88 -15.36 -4.26 10.60
N ASN A 89 -14.77 -3.35 11.36
CA ASN A 89 -15.33 -2.05 11.59
C ASN A 89 -15.07 -1.11 10.38
N VAL A 90 -16.11 -0.93 9.56
CA VAL A 90 -16.04 -0.11 8.33
C VAL A 90 -15.59 1.33 8.61
N LYS A 91 -15.99 1.92 9.74
CA LYS A 91 -15.62 3.29 10.13
C LYS A 91 -14.10 3.43 10.32
N ILE A 92 -13.48 2.44 10.95
CA ILE A 92 -12.03 2.42 11.14
C ILE A 92 -11.32 2.17 9.80
N LEU A 93 -11.86 1.30 8.94
CA LEU A 93 -11.33 1.08 7.60
C LEU A 93 -11.40 2.34 6.73
N THR A 94 -12.48 3.13 6.83
CA THR A 94 -12.57 4.43 6.15
C THR A 94 -11.46 5.37 6.61
N LEU A 95 -11.21 5.47 7.91
CA LEU A 95 -10.12 6.30 8.45
C LEU A 95 -8.72 5.76 8.08
N LEU A 96 -8.56 4.47 7.83
CA LEU A 96 -7.28 3.88 7.42
C LEU A 96 -6.76 4.52 6.13
N HIS A 97 -7.63 4.97 5.23
CA HIS A 97 -7.19 5.64 4.00
C HIS A 97 -6.35 6.91 4.26
N VAL A 98 -6.40 7.50 5.45
CA VAL A 98 -5.56 8.66 5.82
C VAL A 98 -4.05 8.33 5.72
N VAL A 99 -3.67 7.06 5.88
CA VAL A 99 -2.28 6.62 5.74
C VAL A 99 -1.69 6.91 4.35
N ARG A 100 -2.54 7.05 3.34
CA ARG A 100 -2.11 7.38 1.97
C ARG A 100 -1.42 8.75 1.91
N ILE A 101 -1.77 9.70 2.78
CA ILE A 101 -1.15 11.02 2.80
C ILE A 101 0.36 10.94 3.09
N PRO A 102 0.82 10.39 4.23
CA PRO A 102 2.25 10.27 4.50
C PRO A 102 2.97 9.34 3.50
N VAL A 103 2.30 8.32 2.96
CA VAL A 103 2.88 7.46 1.92
C VAL A 103 3.14 8.26 0.65
N GLU A 104 2.18 9.06 0.18
CA GLU A 104 2.32 9.90 -1.00
C GLU A 104 3.41 10.96 -0.87
N ILE A 105 3.53 11.58 0.32
CA ILE A 105 4.63 12.48 0.63
C ILE A 105 5.97 11.74 0.56
N GLY A 106 6.02 10.52 1.10
CA GLY A 106 7.20 9.65 1.01
C GLY A 106 7.56 9.28 -0.42
N LEU A 107 6.56 8.95 -1.26
CA LEU A 107 6.76 8.69 -2.69
C LEU A 107 7.30 9.92 -3.41
N TYR A 108 6.76 11.10 -3.13
CA TYR A 108 7.28 12.35 -3.71
C TYR A 108 8.75 12.59 -3.34
N TRP A 109 9.14 12.37 -2.09
CA TRP A 109 10.54 12.46 -1.67
C TRP A 109 11.43 11.41 -2.35
N LEU A 110 10.96 10.18 -2.53
CA LEU A 110 11.69 9.15 -3.28
C LEU A 110 11.89 9.56 -4.75
N PHE A 111 10.89 10.21 -5.36
CA PHE A 111 11.02 10.76 -6.71
C PHE A 111 12.08 11.85 -6.78
N MET A 112 12.09 12.79 -5.86
CA MET A 112 13.10 13.86 -5.77
C MET A 112 14.52 13.29 -5.63
N HIS A 113 14.68 12.14 -4.99
CA HIS A 113 15.94 11.42 -4.86
C HIS A 113 16.21 10.41 -6.02
N ARG A 114 15.41 10.45 -7.08
CA ARG A 114 15.53 9.59 -8.26
C ARG A 114 15.45 8.09 -7.99
N VAL A 115 14.69 7.69 -6.98
CA VAL A 115 14.49 6.28 -6.59
C VAL A 115 13.25 5.68 -7.21
N ILE A 116 12.24 6.52 -7.50
CA ILE A 116 11.03 6.14 -8.22
C ILE A 116 10.71 7.16 -9.31
N PRO A 117 9.92 6.77 -10.33
CA PRO A 117 9.53 7.70 -11.39
C PRO A 117 8.43 8.67 -10.94
N GLY A 118 8.38 9.87 -11.58
CA GLY A 118 7.39 10.89 -11.29
C GLY A 118 5.94 10.44 -11.52
N ILE A 119 5.69 9.52 -12.46
CA ILE A 119 4.36 8.99 -12.72
C ILE A 119 3.73 8.26 -11.51
N MET A 120 4.54 7.87 -10.52
CA MET A 120 4.09 7.24 -9.27
C MET A 120 3.73 8.25 -8.17
N THR A 121 3.89 9.54 -8.40
CA THR A 121 3.62 10.59 -7.41
C THR A 121 2.32 11.33 -7.72
N PHE A 122 1.82 12.08 -6.73
CA PHE A 122 0.65 12.94 -6.91
C PHE A 122 0.88 14.09 -7.93
N ASP A 123 2.14 14.42 -8.24
CA ASP A 123 2.51 15.36 -9.32
C ASP A 123 2.43 14.70 -10.71
N GLY A 124 2.33 13.36 -10.76
CA GLY A 124 2.19 12.57 -11.98
C GLY A 124 0.77 12.04 -12.19
N ARG A 125 0.62 10.70 -12.14
CA ARG A 125 -0.65 10.00 -12.40
C ARG A 125 -1.23 9.32 -11.16
N ASN A 126 -0.69 9.57 -9.99
CA ASN A 126 -1.14 8.96 -8.75
C ASN A 126 -2.08 9.89 -7.98
N PHE A 127 -3.37 9.59 -8.00
CA PHE A 127 -4.40 10.36 -7.31
C PHE A 127 -4.74 9.81 -5.91
N ASP A 128 -3.91 8.90 -5.39
CA ASP A 128 -4.18 8.18 -4.13
C ASP A 128 -4.22 9.10 -2.91
N ILE A 129 -3.49 10.21 -2.95
CA ILE A 129 -3.52 11.26 -1.93
C ILE A 129 -4.94 11.82 -1.72
N LEU A 130 -5.77 11.91 -2.77
CA LEU A 130 -7.14 12.40 -2.67
C LEU A 130 -8.02 11.47 -1.84
N CYS A 131 -7.79 10.17 -1.92
CA CYS A 131 -8.47 9.20 -1.07
C CYS A 131 -8.13 9.42 0.40
N GLY A 132 -6.85 9.70 0.70
CA GLY A 132 -6.40 10.03 2.04
C GLY A 132 -7.01 11.33 2.57
N LEU A 133 -7.02 12.39 1.77
CA LEU A 133 -7.56 13.71 2.15
C LEU A 133 -9.07 13.70 2.33
N THR A 134 -9.80 12.91 1.53
CA THR A 134 -11.26 12.82 1.62
C THR A 134 -11.74 11.85 2.71
N ALA A 135 -10.91 10.93 3.18
CA ALA A 135 -11.29 9.92 4.17
C ALA A 135 -11.86 10.50 5.47
N PRO A 136 -11.29 11.56 6.09
CA PRO A 136 -11.87 12.18 7.28
C PRO A 136 -13.25 12.81 7.01
N LEU A 137 -13.46 13.38 5.81
CA LEU A 137 -14.74 13.95 5.41
C LEU A 137 -15.80 12.85 5.25
N VAL A 138 -15.46 11.78 4.53
CA VAL A 138 -16.35 10.62 4.36
C VAL A 138 -16.71 10.02 5.71
N TYR A 139 -15.72 9.82 6.59
CA TYR A 139 -15.96 9.36 7.96
C TYR A 139 -16.91 10.27 8.73
N TYR A 140 -16.71 11.59 8.66
CA TYR A 140 -17.56 12.57 9.36
C TYR A 140 -19.01 12.50 8.88
N PHE A 141 -19.24 12.53 7.57
CA PHE A 141 -20.60 12.52 7.01
C PHE A 141 -21.29 11.15 7.14
N GLU A 142 -20.54 10.05 7.08
CA GLU A 142 -21.07 8.69 7.24
C GLU A 142 -21.32 8.36 8.71
N SER A 143 -20.32 8.56 9.59
CA SER A 143 -20.31 7.99 10.92
C SER A 143 -20.82 8.94 12.00
N ILE A 144 -20.68 10.26 11.82
CA ILE A 144 -21.09 11.27 12.81
C ILE A 144 -22.42 11.89 12.42
N LYS A 145 -22.57 12.33 11.17
CA LYS A 145 -23.80 12.97 10.70
C LYS A 145 -24.86 11.98 10.22
N ASN A 146 -24.47 10.75 9.85
CA ASN A 146 -25.33 9.72 9.26
C ASN A 146 -26.14 10.21 8.04
N VAL A 147 -25.55 11.12 7.24
CA VAL A 147 -26.21 11.68 6.04
C VAL A 147 -25.67 11.08 4.74
N LEU A 148 -24.55 10.36 4.80
CA LEU A 148 -23.95 9.76 3.62
C LEU A 148 -24.68 8.47 3.24
N SER A 149 -25.21 8.38 2.03
CA SER A 149 -25.86 7.16 1.59
C SER A 149 -24.86 6.03 1.36
N ARG A 150 -25.30 4.79 1.60
CA ARG A 150 -24.48 3.58 1.35
C ARG A 150 -23.96 3.52 -0.08
N LYS A 151 -24.73 4.01 -1.05
CA LYS A 151 -24.31 4.03 -2.47
C LYS A 151 -23.13 4.95 -2.69
N ILE A 152 -23.12 6.13 -2.06
CA ILE A 152 -21.99 7.09 -2.17
C ILE A 152 -20.74 6.50 -1.49
N LEU A 153 -20.89 5.87 -0.32
CA LEU A 153 -19.77 5.22 0.37
C LEU A 153 -19.17 4.11 -0.49
N ILE A 154 -19.98 3.27 -1.12
CA ILE A 154 -19.51 2.23 -2.04
C ILE A 154 -18.80 2.85 -3.24
N ALA A 155 -19.38 3.87 -3.89
CA ALA A 155 -18.76 4.53 -5.03
C ALA A 155 -17.39 5.14 -4.67
N TRP A 156 -17.29 5.79 -3.52
CA TRP A 156 -16.02 6.33 -3.02
C TRP A 156 -14.98 5.23 -2.79
N ASN A 157 -15.36 4.11 -2.16
CA ASN A 157 -14.44 2.98 -1.96
C ASN A 157 -13.98 2.36 -3.28
N ILE A 158 -14.88 2.27 -4.29
CA ILE A 158 -14.51 1.79 -5.63
C ILE A 158 -13.48 2.73 -6.27
N LEU A 159 -13.67 4.05 -6.19
CA LEU A 159 -12.71 5.03 -6.69
C LEU A 159 -11.35 4.89 -5.99
N CYS A 160 -11.35 4.72 -4.66
CA CYS A 160 -10.13 4.49 -3.89
C CYS A 160 -9.43 3.17 -4.28
N LEU A 161 -10.20 2.11 -4.59
CA LEU A 161 -9.65 0.84 -5.04
C LEU A 161 -9.05 0.95 -6.45
N LEU A 162 -9.70 1.68 -7.35
CA LEU A 162 -9.19 1.94 -8.70
C LEU A 162 -7.89 2.77 -8.65
N SER A 163 -7.83 3.78 -7.76
CA SER A 163 -6.62 4.57 -7.54
C SER A 163 -5.48 3.70 -7.02
N LEU A 164 -5.75 2.81 -6.04
CA LEU A 164 -4.77 1.85 -5.54
C LEU A 164 -4.30 0.89 -6.63
N ALA A 165 -5.21 0.36 -7.44
CA ALA A 165 -4.87 -0.51 -8.56
C ALA A 165 -3.98 0.21 -9.59
N ASN A 166 -4.24 1.49 -9.85
CA ASN A 166 -3.44 2.33 -10.74
C ASN A 166 -2.01 2.47 -10.21
N ILE A 167 -1.81 2.84 -8.93
CA ILE A 167 -0.45 3.02 -8.38
C ILE A 167 0.32 1.69 -8.31
N VAL A 168 -0.34 0.60 -7.90
CA VAL A 168 0.29 -0.74 -7.85
C VAL A 168 0.72 -1.17 -9.26
N SER A 169 -0.15 -1.04 -10.27
CA SER A 169 0.18 -1.37 -11.64
C SER A 169 1.33 -0.52 -12.18
N THR A 170 1.30 0.80 -11.91
CA THR A 170 2.38 1.71 -12.30
C THR A 170 3.68 1.36 -11.61
N ALA A 171 3.66 1.01 -10.32
CA ALA A 171 4.84 0.62 -9.55
C ALA A 171 5.48 -0.66 -10.10
N VAL A 172 4.67 -1.67 -10.43
CA VAL A 172 5.12 -2.94 -11.00
C VAL A 172 5.70 -2.75 -12.41
N LEU A 173 4.99 -2.01 -13.27
CA LEU A 173 5.40 -1.79 -14.67
C LEU A 173 6.52 -0.75 -14.83
N SER A 174 6.88 -0.04 -13.78
CA SER A 174 8.03 0.86 -13.73
C SER A 174 9.26 0.23 -13.06
N ALA A 175 9.13 -0.96 -12.49
CA ALA A 175 10.24 -1.65 -11.85
C ALA A 175 11.22 -2.23 -12.90
N PRO A 176 12.54 -2.26 -12.63
CA PRO A 176 13.57 -2.63 -13.61
C PRO A 176 13.65 -4.15 -13.83
N PHE A 177 12.58 -4.73 -14.33
CA PHE A 177 12.45 -6.15 -14.66
C PHE A 177 12.10 -6.32 -16.13
N PRO A 178 12.18 -7.54 -16.71
CA PRO A 178 11.85 -7.80 -18.11
C PRO A 178 10.43 -7.41 -18.53
N ILE A 179 9.52 -7.18 -17.56
CA ILE A 179 8.15 -6.72 -17.78
C ILE A 179 7.98 -5.20 -17.73
N GLN A 180 9.07 -4.44 -17.56
CA GLN A 180 9.01 -2.97 -17.47
C GLN A 180 8.40 -2.37 -18.74
N GLN A 181 7.45 -1.44 -18.57
CA GLN A 181 6.78 -0.73 -19.66
C GLN A 181 6.91 0.80 -19.54
N PHE A 182 7.21 1.31 -18.33
CA PHE A 182 7.27 2.74 -18.07
C PHE A 182 8.61 3.14 -17.43
N ALA A 183 8.95 4.42 -17.54
CA ALA A 183 10.01 5.07 -16.79
C ALA A 183 11.39 4.37 -16.92
N PHE A 184 11.83 4.08 -18.13
CA PHE A 184 13.13 3.44 -18.39
C PHE A 184 14.32 4.31 -17.97
N ASP A 185 14.15 5.62 -17.96
CA ASP A 185 15.13 6.63 -17.54
C ASP A 185 15.23 6.76 -16.02
N GLN A 186 14.14 6.53 -15.30
CA GLN A 186 14.08 6.56 -13.83
C GLN A 186 13.15 5.45 -13.32
N PRO A 187 13.62 4.19 -13.27
CA PRO A 187 12.80 3.06 -12.86
C PRO A 187 12.49 3.08 -11.36
N ASN A 188 11.44 2.34 -10.97
CA ASN A 188 11.09 2.13 -9.56
C ASN A 188 12.04 1.11 -8.92
N ILE A 189 13.12 1.59 -8.31
CA ILE A 189 14.05 0.76 -7.55
C ILE A 189 13.70 0.64 -6.07
N ALA A 190 12.79 1.46 -5.55
CA ALA A 190 12.36 1.39 -4.15
C ALA A 190 11.80 0.01 -3.79
N LEU A 191 11.01 -0.58 -4.70
CA LEU A 191 10.39 -1.91 -4.55
C LEU A 191 11.38 -3.04 -4.23
N LEU A 192 12.67 -2.83 -4.49
CA LEU A 192 13.72 -3.83 -4.29
C LEU A 192 14.33 -3.82 -2.88
N TYR A 193 14.04 -2.78 -2.08
CA TYR A 193 14.76 -2.52 -0.84
C TYR A 193 13.83 -2.30 0.36
N PHE A 194 14.27 -2.79 1.51
CA PHE A 194 13.65 -2.48 2.80
C PHE A 194 13.89 -1.00 3.19
N PRO A 195 12.90 -0.29 3.78
CA PRO A 195 11.56 -0.74 4.19
C PRO A 195 10.46 -0.63 3.13
N PHE A 196 10.75 -0.23 1.90
CA PHE A 196 9.75 0.05 0.86
C PHE A 196 9.04 -1.22 0.35
N VAL A 197 9.62 -2.40 0.58
CA VAL A 197 8.95 -3.70 0.35
C VAL A 197 7.70 -3.90 1.22
N TRP A 198 7.50 -3.12 2.27
CA TRP A 198 6.30 -3.20 3.13
C TRP A 198 5.09 -2.47 2.53
N LEU A 199 5.33 -1.45 1.70
CA LEU A 199 4.31 -0.66 1.02
C LEU A 199 4.65 -0.59 -0.48
N PRO A 200 4.34 -1.64 -1.25
CA PRO A 200 4.58 -1.67 -2.69
C PRO A 200 3.65 -0.71 -3.46
#